data_724bd4dbde670f58e0d3ad6e20aa57b6
#
_entry.id   724bd4dbde670f58e0d3ad6e20aa57b6
#
_cell.length_a   1.000
_cell.length_b   1.000
_cell.length_c   1.000
_cell.angle_alpha   90.00
_cell.angle_beta   90.00
_cell.angle_gamma   90.00
#
_symmetry.space_group_name_H-M   'P 1'
#
loop_
_entity.id
_entity.type
_entity.pdbx_description
1 polymer ?
#
loop_
_entity_poly.entity_id
_entity_poly.type
_entity_poly.pdbx_seq_one_letter_code
_entity_poly.pdbx_strand_id
1 'polypeptide(L)'
;MIKELEEALGYRFHNITLLQNALTHSSYANEHWHDSLKSNERLEFLGDSILGMVVAEYLYKSFPDRPEGELTRMRADMVCEAALDRVAQEWDLGRHLMLGHGEEQGGGRRRASILADAVESILAASYLDGGMEAARGLIQRFVLREVPVSRMRNVDYKTALQEQVQQKKNQVLTYVLTGEQGPDHDKEFFVDVHLNNQKVGSGKGSSKKRAEQDAARDALENLFHWEE
;
A
#
# COMPACT_ATOMS: atom_id res chain seq x y z
N MET A 1 16.29 24.24 2.71
CA MET A 1 16.16 22.82 2.21
C MET A 1 15.95 21.83 3.36
N ILE A 2 16.98 21.45 4.15
CA ILE A 2 16.78 20.42 5.22
C ILE A 2 15.80 20.89 6.31
N LYS A 3 15.88 22.14 6.77
CA LYS A 3 14.93 22.68 7.78
C LYS A 3 13.47 22.67 7.31
N GLU A 4 13.24 22.95 6.03
CA GLU A 4 11.89 22.90 5.44
C GLU A 4 11.34 21.46 5.46
N LEU A 5 12.19 20.46 5.20
CA LEU A 5 11.79 19.07 5.32
C LEU A 5 11.50 18.67 6.77
N GLU A 6 12.34 19.07 7.74
CA GLU A 6 12.07 18.83 9.16
C GLU A 6 10.75 19.47 9.61
N GLU A 7 10.41 20.64 9.07
CA GLU A 7 9.11 21.29 9.32
C GLU A 7 7.95 20.50 8.72
N ALA A 8 8.08 20.00 7.49
CA ALA A 8 7.09 19.15 6.83
C ALA A 8 6.90 17.81 7.58
N LEU A 9 7.99 17.19 8.02
CA LEU A 9 7.98 15.98 8.83
C LEU A 9 7.36 16.24 10.23
N GLY A 10 7.49 17.46 10.74
CA GLY A 10 7.18 17.80 12.14
C GLY A 10 8.10 17.07 13.12
N TYR A 11 9.31 16.75 12.69
CA TYR A 11 10.36 16.09 13.47
C TYR A 11 11.70 16.74 13.21
N ARG A 12 12.42 17.09 14.28
CA ARG A 12 13.78 17.64 14.23
C ARG A 12 14.79 16.57 14.61
N PHE A 13 15.75 16.35 13.71
CA PHE A 13 16.81 15.39 13.93
C PHE A 13 17.88 15.92 14.88
N HIS A 14 18.26 15.13 15.87
CA HIS A 14 19.41 15.39 16.72
C HIS A 14 20.72 15.16 15.92
N ASN A 15 20.73 14.09 15.12
CA ASN A 15 21.83 13.80 14.19
C ASN A 15 21.37 13.98 12.74
N ILE A 16 21.64 15.17 12.22
CA ILE A 16 21.24 15.57 10.86
C ILE A 16 21.86 14.69 9.77
N THR A 17 22.98 14.01 10.05
CA THR A 17 23.63 13.11 9.08
C THR A 17 22.74 11.91 8.75
N LEU A 18 21.90 11.47 9.67
CA LEU A 18 20.93 10.40 9.41
C LEU A 18 19.92 10.81 8.34
N LEU A 19 19.38 12.03 8.43
CA LEU A 19 18.48 12.56 7.41
C LEU A 19 19.20 12.76 6.07
N GLN A 20 20.42 13.29 6.09
CA GLN A 20 21.22 13.45 4.87
C GLN A 20 21.45 12.11 4.18
N ASN A 21 21.84 11.06 4.93
CA ASN A 21 22.00 9.73 4.36
C ASN A 21 20.66 9.16 3.81
N ALA A 22 19.53 9.41 4.49
CA ALA A 22 18.21 8.98 4.01
C ALA A 22 17.81 9.64 2.68
N LEU A 23 18.32 10.84 2.41
CA LEU A 23 18.08 11.57 1.17
C LEU A 23 19.11 11.27 0.07
N THR A 24 20.14 10.46 0.35
CA THR A 24 21.24 10.17 -0.56
C THR A 24 20.96 8.90 -1.34
N HIS A 25 20.57 9.03 -2.60
CA HIS A 25 20.44 7.90 -3.50
C HIS A 25 21.80 7.28 -3.87
N SER A 26 21.82 5.99 -4.18
CA SER A 26 23.07 5.27 -4.52
C SER A 26 23.82 5.88 -5.70
N SER A 27 23.14 6.45 -6.68
CA SER A 27 23.78 7.17 -7.80
C SER A 27 24.63 8.35 -7.33
N TYR A 28 24.13 9.13 -6.36
CA TYR A 28 24.90 10.23 -5.79
C TYR A 28 26.12 9.73 -4.99
N ALA A 29 25.90 8.75 -4.13
CA ALA A 29 26.96 8.19 -3.32
C ALA A 29 28.10 7.59 -4.18
N ASN A 30 27.76 6.98 -5.31
CA ASN A 30 28.74 6.41 -6.25
C ASN A 30 29.54 7.50 -7.00
N GLU A 31 28.91 8.62 -7.35
CA GLU A 31 29.61 9.75 -7.99
C GLU A 31 30.47 10.54 -6.99
N HIS A 32 30.08 10.55 -5.71
CA HIS A 32 30.71 11.32 -4.63
C HIS A 32 31.31 10.43 -3.54
N TRP A 33 31.96 9.34 -3.95
CA TRP A 33 32.52 8.33 -3.04
C TRP A 33 33.58 8.86 -2.03
N HIS A 34 34.09 10.06 -2.25
CA HIS A 34 34.95 10.77 -1.31
C HIS A 34 34.19 11.46 -0.17
N ASP A 35 32.89 11.66 -0.33
CA ASP A 35 32.06 12.27 0.68
C ASP A 35 31.78 11.28 1.82
N SER A 36 31.49 11.80 3.00
CA SER A 36 31.16 10.97 4.16
C SER A 36 29.73 10.39 4.11
N LEU A 37 28.91 10.85 3.15
CA LEU A 37 27.52 10.42 3.01
C LEU A 37 27.45 9.02 2.36
N LYS A 38 26.57 8.20 2.91
CA LYS A 38 26.31 6.85 2.43
C LYS A 38 24.97 6.78 1.71
N SER A 39 24.83 5.84 0.78
CA SER A 39 23.53 5.60 0.15
C SER A 39 22.47 5.22 1.18
N ASN A 40 21.21 5.50 0.83
CA ASN A 40 20.06 5.24 1.68
C ASN A 40 19.63 3.76 1.72
N GLU A 41 20.16 2.88 0.87
CA GLU A 41 19.74 1.48 0.73
C GLU A 41 19.66 0.71 2.06
N ARG A 42 20.61 0.95 2.98
CA ARG A 42 20.58 0.29 4.30
C ARG A 42 19.54 0.87 5.24
N LEU A 43 19.21 2.16 5.08
CA LEU A 43 18.12 2.79 5.82
C LEU A 43 16.77 2.35 5.26
N GLU A 44 16.62 2.25 3.95
CA GLU A 44 15.46 1.68 3.27
C GLU A 44 15.15 0.27 3.82
N PHE A 45 16.13 -0.64 3.79
CA PHE A 45 15.97 -2.00 4.34
C PHE A 45 15.46 -2.01 5.79
N LEU A 46 15.99 -1.12 6.64
CA LEU A 46 15.54 -0.99 8.02
C LEU A 46 14.15 -0.35 8.11
N GLY A 47 13.89 0.64 7.25
CA GLY A 47 12.64 1.39 7.21
C GLY A 47 11.45 0.55 6.81
N ASP A 48 11.59 -0.29 5.78
CA ASP A 48 10.57 -1.28 5.38
C ASP A 48 10.14 -2.15 6.57
N SER A 49 11.13 -2.69 7.31
CA SER A 49 10.86 -3.53 8.48
C SER A 49 10.13 -2.78 9.59
N ILE A 50 10.51 -1.53 9.87
CA ILE A 50 9.86 -0.70 10.89
C ILE A 50 8.44 -0.34 10.46
N LEU A 51 8.26 0.10 9.22
CA LEU A 51 6.98 0.44 8.63
C LEU A 51 6.04 -0.77 8.66
N GLY A 52 6.51 -1.90 8.17
CA GLY A 52 5.75 -3.16 8.15
C GLY A 52 5.28 -3.58 9.54
N MET A 53 6.15 -3.46 10.56
CA MET A 53 5.83 -3.80 11.95
C MET A 53 4.78 -2.85 12.54
N VAL A 54 4.94 -1.54 12.39
CA VAL A 54 4.01 -0.55 12.94
C VAL A 54 2.63 -0.65 12.29
N VAL A 55 2.58 -0.84 10.97
CA VAL A 55 1.33 -1.04 10.25
C VAL A 55 0.67 -2.36 10.65
N ALA A 56 1.42 -3.44 10.78
CA ALA A 56 0.90 -4.73 11.22
C ALA A 56 0.30 -4.65 12.64
N GLU A 57 0.99 -3.99 13.56
CA GLU A 57 0.48 -3.77 14.93
C GLU A 57 -0.81 -2.95 14.93
N TYR A 58 -0.87 -1.89 14.12
CA TYR A 58 -2.07 -1.07 13.95
C TYR A 58 -3.24 -1.90 13.44
N LEU A 59 -3.04 -2.67 12.37
CA LEU A 59 -4.08 -3.52 11.77
C LEU A 59 -4.56 -4.59 12.75
N TYR A 60 -3.65 -5.28 13.44
CA TYR A 60 -3.98 -6.28 14.45
C TYR A 60 -4.88 -5.73 15.56
N LYS A 61 -4.58 -4.52 16.05
CA LYS A 61 -5.36 -3.87 17.11
C LYS A 61 -6.68 -3.30 16.63
N SER A 62 -6.71 -2.77 15.40
CA SER A 62 -7.88 -2.08 14.85
C SER A 62 -8.92 -3.02 14.23
N PHE A 63 -8.51 -4.23 13.85
CA PHE A 63 -9.36 -5.21 13.16
C PHE A 63 -9.24 -6.61 13.77
N PRO A 64 -9.69 -6.78 15.05
CA PRO A 64 -9.50 -8.02 15.80
C PRO A 64 -10.20 -9.24 15.18
N ASP A 65 -11.26 -9.01 14.42
CA ASP A 65 -12.09 -10.08 13.83
C ASP A 65 -11.68 -10.44 12.38
N ARG A 66 -10.65 -9.76 11.83
CA ARG A 66 -10.20 -10.05 10.47
C ARG A 66 -9.22 -11.21 10.43
N PRO A 67 -9.34 -12.13 9.45
CA PRO A 67 -8.39 -13.22 9.28
C PRO A 67 -7.02 -12.67 8.81
N GLU A 68 -5.96 -13.43 9.09
CA GLU A 68 -4.57 -13.07 8.78
C GLU A 68 -4.38 -12.69 7.31
N GLY A 69 -4.96 -13.43 6.37
CA GLY A 69 -4.84 -13.15 4.95
C GLY A 69 -5.40 -11.78 4.53
N GLU A 70 -6.44 -11.27 5.22
CA GLU A 70 -6.95 -9.91 5.00
C GLU A 70 -6.00 -8.87 5.58
N LEU A 71 -5.52 -9.07 6.80
CA LEU A 71 -4.56 -8.16 7.43
C LEU A 71 -3.27 -8.04 6.60
N THR A 72 -2.82 -9.14 6.01
CA THR A 72 -1.65 -9.17 5.13
C THR A 72 -1.88 -8.35 3.85
N ARG A 73 -3.06 -8.49 3.21
CA ARG A 73 -3.43 -7.67 2.03
C ARG A 73 -3.54 -6.19 2.38
N MET A 74 -4.22 -5.86 3.48
CA MET A 74 -4.36 -4.49 3.97
C MET A 74 -3.00 -3.86 4.23
N ARG A 75 -2.08 -4.58 4.87
CA ARG A 75 -0.71 -4.11 5.07
C ARG A 75 -0.03 -3.82 3.74
N ALA A 76 -0.08 -4.76 2.78
CA ALA A 76 0.54 -4.57 1.47
C ALA A 76 0.01 -3.33 0.73
N ASP A 77 -1.30 -3.06 0.80
CA ASP A 77 -1.90 -1.87 0.19
C ASP A 77 -1.45 -0.57 0.85
N MET A 78 -1.13 -0.60 2.15
CA MET A 78 -0.72 0.57 2.91
C MET A 78 0.76 0.92 2.77
N VAL A 79 1.62 -0.08 2.51
CA VAL A 79 3.07 0.09 2.41
C VAL A 79 3.59 -0.05 0.98
N CYS A 80 2.71 -0.13 -0.03
CA CYS A 80 3.14 -0.23 -1.43
C CYS A 80 3.76 1.08 -1.93
N GLU A 81 4.58 0.96 -2.98
CA GLU A 81 5.22 2.09 -3.66
C GLU A 81 4.26 3.26 -3.89
N ALA A 82 3.06 3.01 -4.43
CA ALA A 82 2.08 4.05 -4.71
C ALA A 82 1.55 4.75 -3.43
N ALA A 83 1.51 4.06 -2.30
CA ALA A 83 1.13 4.65 -1.02
C ALA A 83 2.25 5.55 -0.47
N LEU A 84 3.49 5.08 -0.53
CA LEU A 84 4.65 5.84 -0.07
C LEU A 84 4.99 7.02 -0.98
N ASP A 85 4.76 6.90 -2.30
CA ASP A 85 4.88 8.03 -3.23
C ASP A 85 3.93 9.17 -2.84
N ARG A 86 2.68 8.90 -2.44
CA ARG A 86 1.76 9.94 -1.94
C ARG A 86 2.32 10.66 -0.71
N VAL A 87 2.91 9.92 0.22
CA VAL A 87 3.59 10.50 1.38
C VAL A 87 4.78 11.37 0.96
N ALA A 88 5.57 10.89 0.01
CA ALA A 88 6.70 11.64 -0.53
C ALA A 88 6.28 12.95 -1.21
N GLN A 89 5.15 12.93 -1.94
CA GLN A 89 4.59 14.14 -2.56
C GLN A 89 4.14 15.15 -1.50
N GLU A 90 3.57 14.71 -0.40
CA GLU A 90 3.16 15.59 0.70
C GLU A 90 4.36 16.29 1.36
N TRP A 91 5.50 15.59 1.44
CA TRP A 91 6.75 16.15 1.97
C TRP A 91 7.53 16.97 0.94
N ASP A 92 7.05 17.08 -0.31
CA ASP A 92 7.81 17.62 -1.45
C ASP A 92 9.24 17.00 -1.53
N LEU A 93 9.30 15.68 -1.25
CA LEU A 93 10.54 14.96 -0.97
C LEU A 93 11.51 15.00 -2.15
N GLY A 94 10.98 14.97 -3.38
CA GLY A 94 11.78 14.95 -4.60
C GLY A 94 12.78 16.11 -4.70
N ARG A 95 12.45 17.32 -4.19
CA ARG A 95 13.36 18.49 -4.19
C ARG A 95 14.53 18.33 -3.21
N HIS A 96 14.40 17.46 -2.23
CA HIS A 96 15.40 17.26 -1.18
C HIS A 96 16.37 16.12 -1.49
N LEU A 97 16.07 15.26 -2.48
CA LEU A 97 16.91 14.12 -2.85
C LEU A 97 18.26 14.56 -3.38
N MET A 98 19.29 13.82 -3.01
CA MET A 98 20.63 13.88 -3.61
C MET A 98 20.75 12.74 -4.62
N LEU A 99 20.81 13.11 -5.90
CA LEU A 99 20.85 12.20 -7.05
C LEU A 99 22.14 12.43 -7.83
N GLY A 100 22.72 11.37 -8.38
CA GLY A 100 23.79 11.48 -9.37
C GLY A 100 23.27 12.08 -10.68
N HIS A 101 24.18 12.59 -11.50
CA HIS A 101 23.86 13.34 -12.71
C HIS A 101 22.97 12.56 -13.69
N GLY A 102 23.25 11.29 -13.91
CA GLY A 102 22.45 10.44 -14.79
C GLY A 102 21.01 10.24 -14.28
N GLU A 103 20.84 10.00 -12.99
CA GLU A 103 19.54 9.81 -12.37
C GLU A 103 18.73 11.11 -12.33
N GLU A 104 19.38 12.23 -12.07
CA GLU A 104 18.79 13.58 -12.14
C GLU A 104 18.21 13.87 -13.53
N GLN A 105 19.01 13.64 -14.59
CA GLN A 105 18.56 13.82 -15.98
C GLN A 105 17.46 12.84 -16.39
N GLY A 106 17.47 11.63 -15.81
CA GLY A 106 16.45 10.59 -16.03
C GLY A 106 15.12 10.84 -15.31
N GLY A 107 14.97 11.98 -14.63
CA GLY A 107 13.75 12.34 -13.92
C GLY A 107 13.58 11.63 -12.57
N GLY A 108 14.67 11.15 -11.97
CA GLY A 108 14.68 10.39 -10.71
C GLY A 108 13.98 11.08 -9.55
N ARG A 109 13.98 12.42 -9.50
CA ARG A 109 13.25 13.21 -8.47
C ARG A 109 11.74 12.97 -8.45
N ARG A 110 11.17 12.43 -9.52
CA ARG A 110 9.73 12.16 -9.65
C ARG A 110 9.44 10.67 -9.80
N ARG A 111 10.46 9.82 -9.70
CA ARG A 111 10.29 8.36 -9.84
C ARG A 111 9.75 7.81 -8.54
N ALA A 112 8.56 7.18 -8.61
CA ALA A 112 7.83 6.68 -7.45
C ALA A 112 8.66 5.72 -6.60
N SER A 113 9.44 4.82 -7.21
CA SER A 113 10.30 3.89 -6.46
C SER A 113 11.36 4.63 -5.63
N ILE A 114 12.08 5.59 -6.23
CA ILE A 114 13.11 6.37 -5.50
C ILE A 114 12.50 7.18 -4.36
N LEU A 115 11.30 7.70 -4.57
CA LEU A 115 10.57 8.47 -3.56
C LEU A 115 10.09 7.56 -2.42
N ALA A 116 9.58 6.36 -2.72
CA ALA A 116 9.19 5.37 -1.73
C ALA A 116 10.37 4.92 -0.87
N ASP A 117 11.49 4.55 -1.50
CA ASP A 117 12.74 4.16 -0.83
C ASP A 117 13.25 5.25 0.13
N ALA A 118 13.14 6.52 -0.31
CA ALA A 118 13.52 7.66 0.53
C ALA A 118 12.56 7.87 1.72
N VAL A 119 11.26 7.62 1.58
CA VAL A 119 10.31 7.64 2.69
C VAL A 119 10.68 6.59 3.73
N GLU A 120 10.89 5.35 3.33
CA GLU A 120 11.34 4.28 4.22
C GLU A 120 12.65 4.64 4.91
N SER A 121 13.60 5.19 4.15
CA SER A 121 14.88 5.62 4.70
C SER A 121 14.74 6.72 5.75
N ILE A 122 13.82 7.67 5.58
CA ILE A 122 13.53 8.72 6.58
C ILE A 122 12.90 8.10 7.83
N LEU A 123 12.01 7.12 7.70
CA LEU A 123 11.45 6.40 8.83
C LEU A 123 12.52 5.68 9.64
N ALA A 124 13.46 5.01 8.96
CA ALA A 124 14.61 4.41 9.63
C ALA A 124 15.53 5.44 10.29
N ALA A 125 15.80 6.55 9.60
CA ALA A 125 16.61 7.63 10.15
C ALA A 125 15.98 8.21 11.43
N SER A 126 14.65 8.41 11.44
CA SER A 126 13.93 8.89 12.61
C SER A 126 13.95 7.88 13.77
N TYR A 127 13.89 6.57 13.45
CA TYR A 127 14.05 5.51 14.43
C TYR A 127 15.44 5.52 15.08
N LEU A 128 16.49 5.64 14.27
CA LEU A 128 17.87 5.65 14.77
C LEU A 128 18.19 6.92 15.57
N ASP A 129 17.52 8.01 15.29
CA ASP A 129 17.70 9.31 15.94
C ASP A 129 16.88 9.46 17.23
N GLY A 130 15.61 9.09 17.22
CA GLY A 130 14.64 9.32 18.28
C GLY A 130 13.90 8.08 18.77
N GLY A 131 14.34 6.87 18.35
CA GLY A 131 13.74 5.62 18.76
C GLY A 131 12.39 5.33 18.07
N MET A 132 11.75 4.24 18.53
CA MET A 132 10.50 3.75 17.93
C MET A 132 9.36 4.78 17.98
N GLU A 133 9.31 5.61 19.02
CA GLU A 133 8.26 6.62 19.15
C GLU A 133 8.36 7.71 18.07
N ALA A 134 9.56 8.11 17.66
CA ALA A 134 9.75 9.05 16.57
C ALA A 134 9.26 8.48 15.24
N ALA A 135 9.67 7.25 14.90
CA ALA A 135 9.24 6.59 13.68
C ALA A 135 7.72 6.33 13.68
N ARG A 136 7.17 5.84 14.78
CA ARG A 136 5.74 5.60 14.97
C ARG A 136 4.93 6.88 14.78
N GLY A 137 5.39 8.01 15.31
CA GLY A 137 4.74 9.30 15.14
C GLY A 137 4.64 9.73 13.68
N LEU A 138 5.68 9.53 12.88
CA LEU A 138 5.66 9.79 11.44
C LEU A 138 4.71 8.84 10.70
N ILE A 139 4.80 7.53 10.98
CA ILE A 139 3.94 6.52 10.34
C ILE A 139 2.46 6.80 10.65
N GLN A 140 2.12 7.10 11.90
CA GLN A 140 0.75 7.42 12.28
C GLN A 140 0.22 8.66 11.57
N ARG A 141 1.04 9.70 11.47
CA ARG A 141 0.65 10.98 10.87
C ARG A 141 0.47 10.90 9.36
N PHE A 142 1.30 10.16 8.66
CA PHE A 142 1.38 10.23 7.19
C PHE A 142 0.92 8.95 6.49
N VAL A 143 1.12 7.78 7.09
CA VAL A 143 0.75 6.50 6.47
C VAL A 143 -0.61 6.02 6.96
N LEU A 144 -0.85 6.08 8.29
CA LEU A 144 -2.08 5.55 8.89
C LEU A 144 -3.26 6.53 8.86
N ARG A 145 -3.02 7.82 8.60
CA ARG A 145 -4.04 8.86 8.60
C ARG A 145 -5.16 8.64 7.58
N GLU A 146 -4.80 8.18 6.40
CA GLU A 146 -5.70 8.02 5.25
C GLU A 146 -6.21 6.60 5.04
N VAL A 147 -6.27 5.84 6.10
CA VAL A 147 -6.89 4.52 6.02
C VAL A 147 -8.42 4.70 6.11
N PRO A 148 -9.13 4.96 4.98
CA PRO A 148 -10.58 4.93 5.04
C PRO A 148 -10.93 3.46 5.31
N VAL A 149 -11.49 3.18 6.47
CA VAL A 149 -12.11 1.89 6.79
C VAL A 149 -13.02 1.41 5.66
N SER A 150 -13.63 2.35 4.91
CA SER A 150 -14.44 2.08 3.71
C SER A 150 -13.63 1.66 2.46
N ARG A 151 -12.37 2.06 2.30
CA ARG A 151 -11.51 1.59 1.17
C ARG A 151 -10.77 0.30 1.50
N MET A 152 -10.63 -0.05 2.76
CA MET A 152 -10.14 -1.34 3.22
C MET A 152 -11.17 -2.47 3.07
N ARG A 153 -12.37 -2.15 2.66
CA ARG A 153 -13.41 -3.08 2.22
C ARG A 153 -13.22 -3.53 0.77
N ASN A 154 -12.00 -3.80 0.31
CA ASN A 154 -11.83 -4.82 -0.71
C ASN A 154 -12.05 -6.18 -0.03
N VAL A 155 -13.27 -6.36 0.46
CA VAL A 155 -13.74 -7.69 0.84
C VAL A 155 -13.52 -8.55 -0.40
N ASP A 156 -12.72 -9.60 -0.24
CA ASP A 156 -12.63 -10.62 -1.28
C ASP A 156 -13.94 -11.41 -1.21
N TYR A 157 -14.98 -10.83 -1.81
CA TYR A 157 -16.33 -11.40 -1.80
C TYR A 157 -16.34 -12.82 -2.37
N LYS A 158 -15.42 -13.12 -3.31
CA LYS A 158 -15.28 -14.49 -3.83
C LYS A 158 -14.82 -15.45 -2.76
N THR A 159 -13.79 -15.07 -1.98
CA THR A 159 -13.29 -15.90 -0.88
C THR A 159 -14.36 -15.99 0.23
N ALA A 160 -14.98 -14.89 0.61
CA ALA A 160 -16.03 -14.89 1.63
C ALA A 160 -17.23 -15.77 1.23
N LEU A 161 -17.70 -15.66 -0.03
CA LEU A 161 -18.76 -16.50 -0.55
C LEU A 161 -18.35 -17.98 -0.58
N GLN A 162 -17.12 -18.28 -0.98
CA GLN A 162 -16.58 -19.64 -0.98
C GLN A 162 -16.56 -20.24 0.43
N GLU A 163 -16.10 -19.50 1.43
CA GLU A 163 -16.07 -19.95 2.83
C GLU A 163 -17.49 -20.23 3.38
N GLN A 164 -18.45 -19.34 3.11
CA GLN A 164 -19.84 -19.51 3.52
C GLN A 164 -20.48 -20.76 2.87
N VAL A 165 -20.24 -20.95 1.58
CA VAL A 165 -20.78 -22.08 0.82
C VAL A 165 -20.13 -23.40 1.27
N GLN A 166 -18.84 -23.44 1.56
CA GLN A 166 -18.12 -24.64 2.00
C GLN A 166 -18.54 -25.15 3.39
N GLN A 167 -19.23 -24.35 4.21
CA GLN A 167 -19.82 -24.84 5.47
C GLN A 167 -20.86 -25.94 5.23
N LYS A 168 -21.42 -26.01 4.02
CA LYS A 168 -22.34 -27.10 3.61
C LYS A 168 -21.64 -28.01 2.61
N LYS A 169 -21.66 -29.31 2.87
CA LYS A 169 -21.04 -30.32 1.99
C LYS A 169 -21.74 -30.37 0.62
N ASN A 170 -20.97 -30.66 -0.42
CA ASN A 170 -21.45 -30.88 -1.79
C ASN A 170 -22.03 -29.64 -2.48
N GLN A 171 -21.55 -28.45 -2.18
CA GLN A 171 -21.91 -27.22 -2.90
C GLN A 171 -20.79 -26.79 -3.85
N VAL A 172 -21.15 -26.37 -5.06
CA VAL A 172 -20.21 -25.95 -6.10
C VAL A 172 -20.58 -24.55 -6.57
N LEU A 173 -19.63 -23.63 -6.46
CA LEU A 173 -19.73 -22.27 -7.03
C LEU A 173 -19.11 -22.25 -8.42
N THR A 174 -19.82 -21.65 -9.37
CA THR A 174 -19.34 -21.44 -10.74
C THR A 174 -19.58 -20.00 -11.14
N TYR A 175 -18.55 -19.33 -11.68
CA TYR A 175 -18.65 -18.00 -12.25
C TYR A 175 -18.70 -18.09 -13.78
N VAL A 176 -19.70 -17.47 -14.39
CA VAL A 176 -19.95 -17.51 -15.83
C VAL A 176 -19.91 -16.10 -16.40
N LEU A 177 -18.99 -15.86 -17.34
CA LEU A 177 -18.99 -14.60 -18.08
C LEU A 177 -20.21 -14.60 -19.02
N THR A 178 -21.15 -13.68 -18.79
CA THR A 178 -22.41 -13.59 -19.54
C THR A 178 -22.36 -12.56 -20.66
N GLY A 179 -21.38 -11.65 -20.63
CA GLY A 179 -21.22 -10.65 -21.68
C GLY A 179 -20.06 -9.72 -21.46
N GLU A 180 -19.72 -8.99 -22.52
CA GLU A 180 -18.80 -7.85 -22.48
C GLU A 180 -19.34 -6.74 -23.36
N GLN A 181 -19.21 -5.48 -22.92
CA GLN A 181 -19.72 -4.31 -23.63
C GLN A 181 -18.74 -3.15 -23.54
N GLY A 182 -18.73 -2.28 -24.55
CA GLY A 182 -17.88 -1.08 -24.61
C GLY A 182 -16.64 -1.24 -25.50
N PRO A 183 -15.96 -0.12 -25.81
CA PRO A 183 -14.72 -0.12 -26.59
C PRO A 183 -13.57 -0.71 -25.77
N ASP A 184 -12.50 -1.16 -26.44
CA ASP A 184 -11.35 -1.87 -25.81
C ASP A 184 -10.71 -1.10 -24.66
N HIS A 185 -10.74 0.23 -24.68
CA HIS A 185 -10.15 1.09 -23.63
C HIS A 185 -11.12 1.38 -22.47
N ASP A 186 -12.42 1.01 -22.61
CA ASP A 186 -13.45 1.20 -21.57
C ASP A 186 -14.44 0.03 -21.60
N LYS A 187 -13.90 -1.18 -21.48
CA LYS A 187 -14.66 -2.42 -21.55
C LYS A 187 -15.30 -2.78 -20.22
N GLU A 188 -16.58 -3.07 -20.20
CA GLU A 188 -17.33 -3.57 -19.06
C GLU A 188 -17.65 -5.05 -19.23
N PHE A 189 -17.39 -5.86 -18.19
CA PHE A 189 -17.61 -7.30 -18.15
C PHE A 189 -18.80 -7.61 -17.24
N PHE A 190 -19.62 -8.59 -17.64
CA PHE A 190 -20.77 -9.07 -16.89
C PHE A 190 -20.56 -10.52 -16.52
N VAL A 191 -20.77 -10.86 -15.23
CA VAL A 191 -20.57 -12.20 -14.68
C VAL A 191 -21.77 -12.59 -13.83
N ASP A 192 -22.23 -13.82 -14.00
CA ASP A 192 -23.18 -14.47 -13.10
C ASP A 192 -22.45 -15.49 -12.23
N VAL A 193 -22.84 -15.58 -10.96
CA VAL A 193 -22.41 -16.66 -10.06
C VAL A 193 -23.56 -17.64 -9.82
N HIS A 194 -23.24 -18.91 -9.92
CA HIS A 194 -24.16 -20.00 -9.75
C HIS A 194 -23.74 -20.90 -8.58
N LEU A 195 -24.71 -21.29 -7.77
CA LEU A 195 -24.57 -22.31 -6.73
C LEU A 195 -25.36 -23.55 -7.16
N ASN A 196 -24.68 -24.67 -7.41
CA ASN A 196 -25.28 -25.92 -7.90
C ASN A 196 -26.18 -25.71 -9.13
N ASN A 197 -25.69 -24.96 -10.13
CA ASN A 197 -26.38 -24.55 -11.37
C ASN A 197 -27.54 -23.55 -11.20
N GLN A 198 -27.86 -23.11 -9.99
CA GLN A 198 -28.82 -22.06 -9.77
C GLN A 198 -28.10 -20.70 -9.70
N LYS A 199 -28.52 -19.72 -10.49
CA LYS A 199 -27.99 -18.37 -10.42
C LYS A 199 -28.36 -17.75 -9.05
N VAL A 200 -27.34 -17.25 -8.34
CA VAL A 200 -27.47 -16.67 -6.99
C VAL A 200 -26.99 -15.22 -6.92
N GLY A 201 -26.27 -14.76 -7.94
CA GLY A 201 -25.85 -13.36 -8.02
C GLY A 201 -25.35 -12.98 -9.40
N SER A 202 -25.25 -11.67 -9.63
CA SER A 202 -24.75 -11.06 -10.87
C SER A 202 -23.84 -9.89 -10.54
N GLY A 203 -22.87 -9.63 -11.39
CA GLY A 203 -21.97 -8.51 -11.20
C GLY A 203 -21.40 -7.97 -12.49
N LYS A 204 -20.90 -6.74 -12.41
CA LYS A 204 -20.25 -6.06 -13.51
C LYS A 204 -18.97 -5.36 -13.07
N GLY A 205 -18.04 -5.13 -14.00
CA GLY A 205 -16.81 -4.44 -13.69
C GLY A 205 -15.91 -4.19 -14.89
N SER A 206 -14.95 -3.29 -14.71
CA SER A 206 -13.97 -2.94 -15.74
C SER A 206 -12.93 -4.04 -16.04
N SER A 207 -13.03 -5.18 -15.37
CA SER A 207 -12.27 -6.40 -15.64
C SER A 207 -13.08 -7.62 -15.20
N LYS A 208 -12.78 -8.79 -15.77
CA LYS A 208 -13.42 -10.05 -15.36
C LYS A 208 -13.33 -10.28 -13.86
N LYS A 209 -12.16 -10.03 -13.27
CA LYS A 209 -11.94 -10.16 -11.82
C LYS A 209 -12.84 -9.23 -10.99
N ARG A 210 -13.03 -7.98 -11.43
CA ARG A 210 -13.94 -7.05 -10.74
C ARG A 210 -15.40 -7.45 -10.88
N ALA A 211 -15.82 -7.92 -12.06
CA ALA A 211 -17.18 -8.42 -12.29
C ALA A 211 -17.48 -9.67 -11.44
N GLU A 212 -16.52 -10.58 -11.28
CA GLU A 212 -16.64 -11.75 -10.41
C GLU A 212 -16.75 -11.37 -8.93
N GLN A 213 -16.00 -10.37 -8.46
CA GLN A 213 -16.11 -9.86 -7.09
C GLN A 213 -17.49 -9.22 -6.83
N ASP A 214 -17.98 -8.45 -7.78
CA ASP A 214 -19.30 -7.80 -7.70
C ASP A 214 -20.43 -8.85 -7.70
N ALA A 215 -20.32 -9.90 -8.54
CA ALA A 215 -21.28 -11.02 -8.53
C ALA A 215 -21.27 -11.80 -7.23
N ALA A 216 -20.09 -11.97 -6.62
CA ALA A 216 -19.96 -12.65 -5.33
C ALA A 216 -20.56 -11.82 -4.19
N ARG A 217 -20.43 -10.47 -4.24
CA ARG A 217 -21.08 -9.57 -3.28
C ARG A 217 -22.60 -9.71 -3.36
N ASP A 218 -23.17 -9.59 -4.56
CA ASP A 218 -24.62 -9.75 -4.79
C ASP A 218 -25.13 -11.10 -4.29
N ALA A 219 -24.36 -12.18 -4.50
CA ALA A 219 -24.72 -13.51 -3.98
C ALA A 219 -24.67 -13.61 -2.44
N LEU A 220 -23.72 -12.95 -1.79
CA LEU A 220 -23.66 -12.90 -0.32
C LEU A 220 -24.85 -12.17 0.28
N GLU A 221 -25.22 -11.03 -0.31
CA GLU A 221 -26.40 -10.26 0.09
C GLU A 221 -27.67 -11.09 -0.07
N ASN A 222 -27.84 -11.76 -1.21
CA ASN A 222 -29.02 -12.55 -1.54
C ASN A 222 -29.17 -13.84 -0.70
N LEU A 223 -28.06 -14.53 -0.39
CA LEU A 223 -28.07 -15.84 0.27
C LEU A 223 -27.95 -15.77 1.80
N PHE A 224 -27.23 -14.77 2.30
CA PHE A 224 -26.79 -14.74 3.70
C PHE A 224 -27.17 -13.45 4.43
N HIS A 225 -27.90 -12.52 3.78
CA HIS A 225 -28.22 -11.19 4.32
C HIS A 225 -26.97 -10.44 4.83
N TRP A 226 -25.90 -10.53 4.06
CA TRP A 226 -24.63 -9.94 4.37
C TRP A 226 -24.75 -8.42 4.37
N GLU A 227 -24.74 -7.79 5.55
CA GLU A 227 -24.65 -6.34 5.70
C GLU A 227 -23.16 -5.92 5.73
N GLU A 228 -22.83 -4.86 5.00
CA GLU A 228 -21.46 -4.30 4.93
C GLU A 228 -20.99 -3.69 6.26
#